data_c915927cc34ba6c8a358fad575ef5f04
#
_entry.id   c915927cc34ba6c8a358fad575ef5f04
#
_cell.length_a   1.000
_cell.length_b   1.000
_cell.length_c   1.000
_cell.angle_alpha   90.00
_cell.angle_beta   90.00
_cell.angle_gamma   90.00
#
_symmetry.space_group_name_H-M   'P 1'
#
loop_
_entity.id
_entity.type
_entity.pdbx_description
1 polymer ?
#
loop_
_entity_poly.entity_id
_entity_poly.type
_entity_poly.pdbx_seq_one_letter_code
_entity_poly.pdbx_strand_id
1 'polypeptide(L)' 'MEFAMSNDHDMSEAQDKALRMDADSLHRLNYAVIKAVESGLSVELMRASRFHDEEGGWGDQLIPIIHRRDK' A
#
# COMPACT_ATOMS: atom_id res chain seq x y z
N MET A 1 -1.09 -8.56 10.76
CA MET A 1 -2.03 -8.79 9.67
C MET A 1 -1.82 -10.16 9.08
N GLU A 2 -2.89 -10.78 8.79
CA GLU A 2 -2.83 -12.11 8.27
C GLU A 2 -3.09 -12.11 6.79
N PHE A 3 -2.16 -12.61 6.02
CA PHE A 3 -2.41 -12.87 4.63
C PHE A 3 -2.94 -14.28 4.53
N ALA A 4 -4.00 -14.45 3.82
CA ALA A 4 -4.53 -15.78 3.61
C ALA A 4 -3.66 -16.47 2.59
N MET A 5 -2.57 -17.02 3.05
CA MET A 5 -1.56 -17.58 2.18
C MET A 5 -1.62 -19.08 2.17
N SER A 6 -2.80 -19.62 2.26
CA SER A 6 -2.93 -21.06 2.34
C SER A 6 -2.35 -21.76 1.13
N ASN A 7 -2.20 -21.05 0.01
CA ASN A 7 -1.70 -21.64 -1.21
C ASN A 7 -0.34 -21.07 -1.59
N ASP A 8 0.49 -20.81 -0.60
CA ASP A 8 1.78 -20.25 -0.86
C ASP A 8 2.56 -21.03 -1.88
N HIS A 9 2.47 -22.35 -1.81
CA HIS A 9 3.25 -23.20 -2.68
C HIS A 9 2.82 -23.07 -4.14
N ASP A 10 1.68 -22.42 -4.40
CA ASP A 10 1.21 -22.22 -5.75
C ASP A 10 1.72 -20.93 -6.35
N MET A 11 2.40 -20.11 -5.58
CA MET A 11 2.87 -18.83 -6.06
C MET A 11 4.22 -18.99 -6.71
N SER A 12 4.41 -18.33 -7.84
CA SER A 12 5.71 -18.27 -8.46
C SER A 12 6.65 -17.42 -7.62
N GLU A 13 7.94 -17.52 -7.92
CA GLU A 13 8.91 -16.67 -7.24
C GLU A 13 8.64 -15.20 -7.51
N ALA A 14 8.20 -14.88 -8.71
CA ALA A 14 7.91 -13.49 -9.05
C ALA A 14 6.73 -12.97 -8.24
N GLN A 15 5.72 -13.80 -8.08
CA GLN A 15 4.55 -13.39 -7.28
C GLN A 15 4.91 -13.24 -5.82
N ASP A 16 5.71 -14.15 -5.30
CA ASP A 16 6.12 -14.09 -3.91
C ASP A 16 6.96 -12.84 -3.66
N LYS A 17 7.87 -12.54 -4.57
CA LYS A 17 8.70 -11.35 -4.45
C LYS A 17 7.85 -10.08 -4.51
N ALA A 18 6.88 -10.05 -5.41
CA ALA A 18 6.00 -8.90 -5.54
C ALA A 18 5.20 -8.68 -4.27
N LEU A 19 4.72 -9.76 -3.67
CA LEU A 19 3.96 -9.65 -2.43
C LEU A 19 4.83 -9.09 -1.31
N ARG A 20 6.09 -9.52 -1.23
CA ARG A 20 7.00 -9.01 -0.21
C ARG A 20 7.28 -7.54 -0.42
N MET A 21 7.46 -7.12 -1.67
CA MET A 21 7.67 -5.72 -1.97
C MET A 21 6.47 -4.89 -1.57
N ASP A 22 5.28 -5.42 -1.81
CA ASP A 22 4.06 -4.73 -1.45
C ASP A 22 3.96 -4.57 0.06
N ALA A 23 4.23 -5.63 0.79
CA ALA A 23 4.18 -5.58 2.26
C ALA A 23 5.22 -4.61 2.82
N ASP A 24 6.43 -4.62 2.26
CA ASP A 24 7.47 -3.70 2.68
C ASP A 24 7.09 -2.26 2.41
N SER A 25 6.52 -2.02 1.23
CA SER A 25 6.11 -0.66 0.86
C SER A 25 5.01 -0.16 1.75
N LEU A 26 4.07 -1.03 2.10
CA LEU A 26 2.99 -0.65 3.00
C LEU A 26 3.53 -0.29 4.37
N HIS A 27 4.47 -1.06 4.86
CA HIS A 27 5.07 -0.77 6.16
C HIS A 27 5.75 0.59 6.13
N ARG A 28 6.51 0.88 5.07
CA ARG A 28 7.19 2.16 4.95
C ARG A 28 6.19 3.31 4.81
N LEU A 29 5.11 3.07 4.09
CA LEU A 29 4.09 4.08 3.94
C LEU A 29 3.45 4.41 5.28
N ASN A 30 3.12 3.39 6.06
CA ASN A 30 2.53 3.60 7.37
C ASN A 30 3.47 4.37 8.28
N TYR A 31 4.75 4.05 8.23
CA TYR A 31 5.73 4.77 9.01
C TYR A 31 5.80 6.23 8.59
N ALA A 32 5.78 6.47 7.28
CA ALA A 32 5.82 7.83 6.76
C ALA A 32 4.59 8.63 7.19
N VAL A 33 3.44 7.99 7.24
CA VAL A 33 2.21 8.64 7.71
C VAL A 33 2.38 9.06 9.16
N ILE A 34 2.93 8.18 9.99
CA ILE A 34 3.15 8.51 11.39
C ILE A 34 4.07 9.73 11.52
N LYS A 35 5.15 9.73 10.76
CA LYS A 35 6.10 10.85 10.84
C LYS A 35 5.47 12.14 10.36
N ALA A 36 4.65 12.07 9.33
CA ALA A 36 3.97 13.27 8.84
C ALA A 36 3.01 13.82 9.89
N VAL A 37 2.26 12.93 10.53
CA VAL A 37 1.32 13.37 11.57
C VAL A 37 2.08 14.00 12.74
N GLU A 38 3.20 13.41 13.13
CA GLU A 38 4.01 13.95 14.21
C GLU A 38 4.55 15.33 13.88
N SER A 39 4.70 15.63 12.60
CA SER A 39 5.23 16.93 12.18
C SER A 39 4.14 17.98 11.99
N GLY A 40 2.89 17.66 12.27
CA GLY A 40 1.82 18.64 12.23
C GLY A 40 0.90 18.51 11.03
N LEU A 41 0.97 17.43 10.31
CA LEU A 41 0.10 17.22 9.16
C LEU A 41 -0.97 16.20 9.50
N SER A 42 -2.00 16.22 8.71
CA SER A 42 -2.98 15.14 8.68
C SER A 42 -2.89 14.50 7.31
N VAL A 43 -2.91 13.18 7.28
CA VAL A 43 -2.73 12.45 6.04
C VAL A 43 -3.92 11.51 5.85
N GLU A 44 -4.47 11.57 4.68
CA GLU A 44 -5.56 10.70 4.30
C GLU A 44 -5.15 9.98 3.02
N LEU A 45 -5.40 8.70 2.96
CA LEU A 45 -5.08 7.92 1.77
C LEU A 45 -6.36 7.56 1.07
N MET A 46 -6.41 7.82 -0.22
CA MET A 46 -7.58 7.54 -1.02
C MET A 46 -7.19 6.70 -2.20
N ARG A 47 -8.11 5.85 -2.62
CA ARG A 47 -7.92 5.12 -3.85
C ARG A 47 -8.13 6.09 -5.01
N ALA A 48 -7.07 6.31 -5.77
CA ALA A 48 -7.14 7.22 -6.90
C ALA A 48 -7.68 6.52 -8.12
N SER A 49 -7.28 5.28 -8.30
CA SER A 49 -7.65 4.55 -9.49
C SER A 49 -7.38 3.08 -9.24
N ARG A 50 -7.71 2.30 -10.22
CA ARG A 50 -7.45 0.87 -10.18
C ARG A 50 -6.64 0.52 -11.41
N PHE A 51 -5.52 -0.09 -11.20
CA PHE A 51 -4.68 -0.54 -12.29
C PHE A 51 -5.20 -1.87 -12.81
N HIS A 52 -5.29 -1.98 -14.10
CA HIS A 52 -5.67 -3.23 -14.76
C HIS A 52 -4.57 -3.63 -15.71
N ASP A 53 -4.18 -4.88 -15.66
CA ASP A 53 -3.27 -5.35 -16.67
C ASP A 53 -4.07 -5.98 -17.81
N GLU A 54 -3.36 -6.49 -18.80
CA GLU A 54 -4.03 -7.00 -20.00
C GLU A 54 -4.62 -8.39 -19.82
N GLU A 55 -4.33 -9.02 -18.71
CA GLU A 55 -4.76 -10.38 -18.46
C GLU A 55 -5.84 -10.48 -17.40
N GLY A 56 -6.43 -9.34 -17.06
CA GLY A 56 -7.54 -9.34 -16.11
C GLY A 56 -7.16 -9.11 -14.66
N GLY A 57 -5.87 -8.95 -14.37
CA GLY A 57 -5.46 -8.61 -13.03
C GLY A 57 -5.75 -7.16 -12.73
N TRP A 58 -5.86 -6.82 -11.45
CA TRP A 58 -6.12 -5.44 -11.05
C TRP A 58 -5.59 -5.20 -9.65
N GLY A 59 -5.39 -3.95 -9.35
CA GLY A 59 -4.99 -3.52 -8.04
C GLY A 59 -5.28 -2.06 -7.83
N ASP A 60 -5.51 -1.68 -6.59
CA ASP A 60 -5.80 -0.28 -6.26
C ASP A 60 -4.52 0.52 -6.21
N GLN A 61 -4.62 1.74 -6.69
CA GLN A 61 -3.55 2.72 -6.57
C GLN A 61 -4.02 3.86 -5.70
N LEU A 62 -3.19 4.24 -4.74
CA LEU A 62 -3.56 5.20 -3.72
C LEU A 62 -2.84 6.52 -3.94
N ILE A 63 -3.48 7.60 -3.50
CA ILE A 63 -2.83 8.90 -3.42
C ILE A 63 -2.99 9.43 -2.01
N PRO A 64 -2.02 10.19 -1.50
CA PRO A 64 -2.17 10.84 -0.21
C PRO A 64 -2.83 12.20 -0.38
N ILE A 65 -3.68 12.53 0.58
CA ILE A 65 -4.24 13.86 0.69
C ILE A 65 -3.70 14.44 1.98
N ILE A 66 -2.96 15.52 1.83
CA ILE A 66 -2.22 16.09 2.94
C ILE A 66 -2.92 17.37 3.39
N HIS A 67 -3.19 17.46 4.67
CA HIS A 67 -3.78 18.65 5.26
C HIS A 67 -2.83 19.16 6.33
N ARG A 68 -2.55 20.46 6.26
CA ARG A 68 -1.78 21.08 7.31
C ARG A 68 -2.70 21.35 8.48
N ARG A 69 -2.28 20.95 9.66
CA ARG A 69 -3.06 21.26 10.84
C ARG A 69 -2.70 22.65 11.31
N ASP A 70 -3.65 23.55 11.19
CA ASP A 70 -3.47 24.89 11.71
C ASP A 70 -3.97 24.91 13.12
N LYS A 71 -3.31 25.68 13.91
CA LYS A 71 -3.74 25.81 15.28
C LYS A 71 -4.88 26.63 15.49
#